data_bb09f3705b6e07b6bd5a462f810e15e3
#
_entry.id   bb09f3705b6e07b6bd5a462f810e15e3
#
_cell.length_a   1.000
_cell.length_b   1.000
_cell.length_c   1.000
_cell.angle_alpha   90.00
_cell.angle_beta   90.00
_cell.angle_gamma   90.00
#
_symmetry.space_group_name_H-M   'P 1'
#
loop_
_entity.id
_entity.type
_entity.pdbx_description
1 polymer ?
#
loop_
_entity_poly.entity_id
_entity_poly.type
_entity_poly.pdbx_seq_one_letter_code
_entity_poly.pdbx_strand_id
1 'polypeptide(L)'
;QIIIGVDLGINNACTCSAMLSDGTVIGRKILSLPREKDSLGHKLNKIKKAHQHGARKMPRLWAKAKGVNLDIAHKTAQFIADVAMLYSADVIVFEHLDTQGKKRGSKKQKLHHWRAQAVQRIVADKTHRDGVRVRRVCAWNTSKLAFDGSGEVERDEHNYSMCTFKTGKRYHCDLSASYNIGARYFIREILKSLPAKARLGIEAKVPQCTKRTTCTLSTLLSLNAELVA
;
A
#
# COMPACT_ATOMS: atom_id res chain seq x y z
N GLN A 1 18.69 -8.05 2.28
CA GLN A 1 17.89 -6.85 2.53
C GLN A 1 16.46 -7.25 2.89
N ILE A 2 15.92 -6.67 3.97
CA ILE A 2 14.51 -6.84 4.39
C ILE A 2 13.75 -5.56 4.09
N ILE A 3 12.56 -5.70 3.50
CA ILE A 3 11.67 -4.56 3.26
C ILE A 3 10.29 -4.79 3.86
N ILE A 4 9.58 -3.70 4.17
CA ILE A 4 8.16 -3.74 4.52
C ILE A 4 7.35 -3.16 3.35
N GLY A 5 6.60 -4.02 2.65
CA GLY A 5 5.60 -3.58 1.68
C GLY A 5 4.33 -3.16 2.39
N VAL A 6 3.86 -1.93 2.18
CA VAL A 6 2.72 -1.34 2.90
C VAL A 6 1.62 -0.96 1.94
N ASP A 7 0.45 -1.56 2.10
CA ASP A 7 -0.80 -1.14 1.49
C ASP A 7 -1.64 -0.34 2.50
N LEU A 8 -2.07 0.88 2.12
CA LEU A 8 -2.88 1.80 2.93
C LEU A 8 -4.35 1.73 2.49
N GLY A 9 -5.18 1.08 3.29
CA GLY A 9 -6.56 0.80 2.94
C GLY A 9 -7.61 1.70 3.63
N ILE A 10 -8.86 1.55 3.17
CA ILE A 10 -10.04 2.17 3.80
C ILE A 10 -10.56 1.27 4.93
N ASN A 11 -10.66 -0.02 4.70
CA ASN A 11 -11.18 -1.01 5.67
C ASN A 11 -10.12 -1.31 6.73
N ASN A 12 -8.93 -1.72 6.34
CA ASN A 12 -7.78 -1.76 7.21
C ASN A 12 -7.03 -0.42 7.13
N ALA A 13 -6.44 0.04 8.22
CA ALA A 13 -5.66 1.26 8.22
C ALA A 13 -4.38 1.07 7.40
N CYS A 14 -3.73 -0.09 7.59
CA CYS A 14 -2.65 -0.57 6.75
C CYS A 14 -2.52 -2.09 6.82
N THR A 15 -1.93 -2.66 5.77
CA THR A 15 -1.47 -4.04 5.70
C THR A 15 0.02 -4.03 5.36
N CYS A 16 0.82 -4.65 6.20
CA CYS A 16 2.28 -4.70 6.09
C CYS A 16 2.74 -6.13 5.80
N SER A 17 3.64 -6.31 4.86
CA SER A 17 4.35 -7.57 4.62
C SER A 17 5.85 -7.37 4.69
N ALA A 18 6.53 -8.15 5.53
CA ALA A 18 7.98 -8.20 5.56
C ALA A 18 8.48 -9.20 4.51
N MET A 19 9.39 -8.78 3.64
CA MET A 19 9.83 -9.55 2.47
C MET A 19 11.34 -9.47 2.28
N LEU A 20 11.95 -10.59 1.91
CA LEU A 20 13.34 -10.71 1.49
C LEU A 20 13.50 -10.44 -0.01
N SER A 21 14.74 -10.23 -0.46
CA SER A 21 15.05 -9.94 -1.87
C SER A 21 14.74 -11.10 -2.84
N ASP A 22 14.70 -12.31 -2.33
CA ASP A 22 14.29 -13.51 -3.09
C ASP A 22 12.77 -13.63 -3.29
N GLY A 23 11.98 -12.76 -2.65
CA GLY A 23 10.51 -12.78 -2.67
C GLY A 23 9.89 -13.55 -1.49
N THR A 24 10.68 -14.11 -0.58
CA THR A 24 10.17 -14.80 0.61
C THR A 24 9.49 -13.82 1.56
N VAL A 25 8.21 -14.07 1.88
CA VAL A 25 7.44 -13.28 2.84
C VAL A 25 7.62 -13.86 4.24
N ILE A 26 8.41 -13.19 5.09
CA ILE A 26 8.76 -13.62 6.44
C ILE A 26 7.77 -13.16 7.51
N GLY A 27 6.89 -12.19 7.20
CA GLY A 27 5.92 -11.70 8.17
C GLY A 27 4.77 -10.91 7.55
N ARG A 28 3.64 -10.87 8.27
CA ARG A 28 2.42 -10.17 7.89
C ARG A 28 1.81 -9.51 9.10
N LYS A 29 1.41 -8.26 9.01
CA LYS A 29 0.76 -7.51 10.08
C LYS A 29 -0.33 -6.62 9.49
N ILE A 30 -1.50 -6.59 10.13
CA ILE A 30 -2.66 -5.79 9.71
C ILE A 30 -3.12 -4.91 10.86
N LEU A 31 -3.43 -3.66 10.59
CA LEU A 31 -4.00 -2.71 11.54
C LEU A 31 -5.37 -2.23 11.05
N SER A 32 -6.40 -2.35 11.87
CA SER A 32 -7.78 -1.97 11.51
C SER A 32 -8.23 -0.61 12.04
N LEU A 33 -8.13 -0.31 13.33
CA LEU A 33 -8.60 0.92 14.00
C LEU A 33 -10.13 1.16 13.86
N PRO A 34 -11.00 0.20 14.24
CA PRO A 34 -12.44 0.33 14.03
C PRO A 34 -13.04 1.50 14.82
N ARG A 35 -12.67 1.69 16.09
CA ARG A 35 -13.21 2.76 16.95
C ARG A 35 -12.94 4.17 16.40
N GLU A 36 -11.73 4.40 15.91
CA GLU A 36 -11.34 5.68 15.32
C GLU A 36 -12.08 5.93 14.00
N LYS A 37 -12.26 4.89 13.20
CA LYS A 37 -13.01 4.97 11.92
C LYS A 37 -14.49 5.25 12.16
N ASP A 38 -15.11 4.62 13.16
CA ASP A 38 -16.49 4.89 13.56
C ASP A 38 -16.63 6.32 14.07
N SER A 39 -15.71 6.78 14.92
CA SER A 39 -15.67 8.16 15.39
C SER A 39 -15.58 9.16 14.22
N LEU A 40 -14.73 8.88 13.22
CA LEU A 40 -14.64 9.70 12.02
C LEU A 40 -15.94 9.67 11.22
N GLY A 41 -16.53 8.48 11.05
CA GLY A 41 -17.81 8.28 10.37
C GLY A 41 -18.94 9.09 11.00
N HIS A 42 -19.07 9.06 12.32
CA HIS A 42 -20.04 9.87 13.07
C HIS A 42 -19.84 11.38 12.84
N LYS A 43 -18.60 11.87 12.83
CA LYS A 43 -18.31 13.29 12.58
C LYS A 43 -18.65 13.70 11.16
N LEU A 44 -18.36 12.86 10.17
CA LEU A 44 -18.72 13.10 8.77
C LEU A 44 -20.25 13.07 8.57
N ASN A 45 -20.97 12.18 9.25
CA ASN A 45 -22.43 12.14 9.22
C ASN A 45 -23.06 13.41 9.83
N LYS A 46 -22.49 13.95 10.93
CA LYS A 46 -22.91 15.24 11.48
C LYS A 46 -22.73 16.38 10.48
N ILE A 47 -21.60 16.42 9.77
CA ILE A 47 -21.34 17.40 8.71
C ILE A 47 -22.34 17.23 7.57
N LYS A 48 -22.62 15.99 7.15
CA LYS A 48 -23.61 15.69 6.09
C LYS A 48 -25.00 16.19 6.49
N LYS A 49 -25.47 15.87 7.70
CA LYS A 49 -26.77 16.32 8.22
C LYS A 49 -26.85 17.86 8.29
N ALA A 50 -25.84 18.52 8.86
CA ALA A 50 -25.82 19.98 8.92
C ALA A 50 -25.86 20.61 7.53
N HIS A 51 -25.19 20.03 6.54
CA HIS A 51 -25.26 20.50 5.15
C HIS A 51 -26.66 20.32 4.55
N GLN A 52 -27.34 19.21 4.84
CA GLN A 52 -28.71 18.96 4.41
C GLN A 52 -29.70 19.98 5.00
N HIS A 53 -29.44 20.49 6.22
CA HIS A 53 -30.18 21.57 6.88
C HIS A 53 -29.72 22.99 6.50
N GLY A 54 -29.02 23.14 5.37
CA GLY A 54 -28.64 24.44 4.82
C GLY A 54 -27.35 25.07 5.36
N ALA A 55 -26.64 24.41 6.29
CA ALA A 55 -25.37 24.93 6.77
C ALA A 55 -24.29 24.90 5.68
N ARG A 56 -23.75 26.06 5.31
CA ARG A 56 -22.70 26.18 4.27
C ARG A 56 -21.28 26.13 4.81
N LYS A 57 -21.05 26.69 6.01
CA LYS A 57 -19.73 26.76 6.65
C LYS A 57 -19.78 26.07 8.00
N MET A 58 -18.89 25.09 8.22
CA MET A 58 -18.86 24.26 9.45
C MET A 58 -17.42 24.04 9.95
N PRO A 59 -16.67 25.13 10.23
CA PRO A 59 -15.23 25.02 10.54
C PRO A 59 -14.95 24.14 11.77
N ARG A 60 -15.76 24.26 12.84
CA ARG A 60 -15.63 23.48 14.08
C ARG A 60 -15.86 21.97 13.84
N LEU A 61 -16.85 21.60 13.04
CA LEU A 61 -17.13 20.18 12.73
C LEU A 61 -16.01 19.58 11.88
N TRP A 62 -15.53 20.35 10.89
CA TRP A 62 -14.41 19.94 10.06
C TRP A 62 -13.10 19.82 10.86
N ALA A 63 -12.83 20.74 11.80
CA ALA A 63 -11.65 20.66 12.67
C ALA A 63 -11.68 19.36 13.49
N LYS A 64 -12.82 18.99 14.06
CA LYS A 64 -12.98 17.72 14.79
C LYS A 64 -12.77 16.50 13.90
N ALA A 65 -13.33 16.49 12.69
CA ALA A 65 -13.14 15.37 11.75
C ALA A 65 -11.68 15.24 11.30
N LYS A 66 -11.01 16.35 11.01
CA LYS A 66 -9.58 16.38 10.65
C LYS A 66 -8.71 15.92 11.82
N GLY A 67 -9.04 16.28 13.07
CA GLY A 67 -8.31 15.81 14.25
C GLY A 67 -8.35 14.31 14.40
N VAL A 68 -9.53 13.67 14.27
CA VAL A 68 -9.63 12.20 14.29
C VAL A 68 -8.88 11.57 13.13
N ASN A 69 -8.96 12.16 11.93
CA ASN A 69 -8.25 11.63 10.77
C ASN A 69 -6.73 11.71 10.94
N LEU A 70 -6.23 12.73 11.61
CA LEU A 70 -4.81 12.87 11.97
C LEU A 70 -4.39 11.86 13.05
N ASP A 71 -5.21 11.60 14.06
CA ASP A 71 -4.96 10.55 15.06
C ASP A 71 -4.84 9.16 14.41
N ILE A 72 -5.74 8.84 13.47
CA ILE A 72 -5.61 7.61 12.66
C ILE A 72 -4.28 7.58 11.91
N ALA A 73 -3.85 8.71 11.33
CA ALA A 73 -2.58 8.77 10.61
C ALA A 73 -1.39 8.51 11.53
N HIS A 74 -1.34 9.11 12.72
CA HIS A 74 -0.27 8.90 13.69
C HIS A 74 -0.21 7.46 14.22
N LYS A 75 -1.37 6.86 14.57
CA LYS A 75 -1.45 5.47 15.01
C LYS A 75 -1.00 4.50 13.92
N THR A 76 -1.43 4.75 12.67
CA THR A 76 -1.01 3.95 11.52
C THR A 76 0.49 4.06 11.27
N ALA A 77 1.03 5.27 11.31
CA ALA A 77 2.45 5.51 11.10
C ALA A 77 3.32 4.87 12.21
N GLN A 78 2.87 4.95 13.47
CA GLN A 78 3.56 4.28 14.58
C GLN A 78 3.59 2.77 14.37
N PHE A 79 2.45 2.16 14.06
CA PHE A 79 2.37 0.72 13.79
C PHE A 79 3.32 0.28 12.66
N ILE A 80 3.40 1.04 11.57
CA ILE A 80 4.31 0.72 10.44
C ILE A 80 5.78 0.82 10.89
N ALA A 81 6.13 1.84 11.68
CA ALA A 81 7.47 1.97 12.23
C ALA A 81 7.82 0.79 13.17
N ASP A 82 6.90 0.41 14.06
CA ASP A 82 7.07 -0.71 14.97
C ASP A 82 7.26 -2.04 14.20
N VAL A 83 6.50 -2.25 13.11
CA VAL A 83 6.66 -3.41 12.23
C VAL A 83 8.03 -3.39 11.54
N ALA A 84 8.50 -2.24 11.08
CA ALA A 84 9.82 -2.12 10.47
C ALA A 84 10.94 -2.47 11.46
N MET A 85 10.83 -2.00 12.70
CA MET A 85 11.79 -2.34 13.76
C MET A 85 11.71 -3.83 14.15
N LEU A 86 10.51 -4.40 14.25
CA LEU A 86 10.30 -5.82 14.57
C LEU A 86 11.02 -6.76 13.61
N TYR A 87 11.06 -6.42 12.34
CA TYR A 87 11.71 -7.23 11.30
C TYR A 87 13.11 -6.72 10.92
N SER A 88 13.64 -5.71 11.62
CA SER A 88 14.92 -5.05 11.29
C SER A 88 15.00 -4.65 9.82
N ALA A 89 13.94 -4.02 9.33
CA ALA A 89 13.80 -3.70 7.91
C ALA A 89 14.68 -2.54 7.49
N ASP A 90 15.30 -2.64 6.33
CA ASP A 90 16.13 -1.58 5.72
C ASP A 90 15.28 -0.50 5.01
N VAL A 91 14.10 -0.92 4.49
CA VAL A 91 13.26 -0.07 3.65
C VAL A 91 11.78 -0.31 3.90
N ILE A 92 11.02 0.78 3.99
CA ILE A 92 9.56 0.75 3.95
C ILE A 92 9.12 1.21 2.57
N VAL A 93 8.27 0.41 1.92
CA VAL A 93 7.82 0.63 0.54
C VAL A 93 6.33 0.94 0.53
N PHE A 94 5.96 2.10 0.01
CA PHE A 94 4.58 2.53 -0.20
C PHE A 94 4.24 2.61 -1.68
N GLU A 95 2.94 2.70 -1.97
CA GLU A 95 2.46 3.16 -3.27
C GLU A 95 2.72 4.66 -3.45
N HIS A 96 3.08 5.04 -4.68
CA HIS A 96 3.12 6.45 -5.07
C HIS A 96 1.70 6.97 -5.23
N LEU A 97 1.32 7.87 -4.35
CA LEU A 97 0.00 8.51 -4.38
C LEU A 97 0.09 9.80 -5.20
N ASP A 98 -0.23 9.69 -6.48
CA ASP A 98 -0.38 10.88 -7.32
C ASP A 98 -1.71 11.56 -7.00
N THR A 99 -1.62 12.80 -6.52
CA THR A 99 -2.78 13.65 -6.20
C THR A 99 -3.00 14.74 -7.24
N GLN A 100 -2.12 14.87 -8.23
CA GLN A 100 -2.28 15.85 -9.29
C GLN A 100 -3.49 15.47 -10.16
N GLY A 101 -4.42 16.38 -10.32
CA GLY A 101 -5.58 16.21 -11.19
C GLY A 101 -6.83 15.58 -10.57
N LYS A 102 -6.79 14.96 -9.39
CA LYS A 102 -7.98 14.38 -8.75
C LYS A 102 -8.82 15.43 -7.97
N LYS A 103 -9.37 16.40 -8.70
CA LYS A 103 -10.35 17.36 -8.12
C LYS A 103 -11.72 16.71 -7.82
N ARG A 104 -12.02 15.54 -8.44
CA ARG A 104 -13.28 14.79 -8.28
C ARG A 104 -13.14 13.73 -7.18
N GLY A 105 -14.23 13.47 -6.47
CA GLY A 105 -14.32 12.46 -5.41
C GLY A 105 -15.06 12.97 -4.17
N SER A 106 -15.61 12.04 -3.39
CA SER A 106 -16.33 12.36 -2.16
C SER A 106 -15.40 12.98 -1.11
N LYS A 107 -15.97 13.73 -0.15
CA LYS A 107 -15.22 14.28 0.98
C LYS A 107 -14.47 13.19 1.78
N LYS A 108 -15.07 11.99 1.89
CA LYS A 108 -14.47 10.82 2.53
C LYS A 108 -13.21 10.35 1.79
N GLN A 109 -13.26 10.28 0.46
CA GLN A 109 -12.09 9.92 -0.37
C GLN A 109 -10.96 10.95 -0.26
N LYS A 110 -11.29 12.25 -0.26
CA LYS A 110 -10.28 13.32 -0.10
C LYS A 110 -9.59 13.24 1.26
N LEU A 111 -10.32 12.95 2.35
CA LEU A 111 -9.74 12.75 3.67
C LEU A 111 -8.86 11.49 3.72
N HIS A 112 -9.25 10.43 3.03
CA HIS A 112 -8.44 9.21 2.94
C HIS A 112 -7.12 9.46 2.20
N HIS A 113 -7.16 10.13 1.05
CA HIS A 113 -5.95 10.49 0.30
C HIS A 113 -5.00 11.37 1.12
N TRP A 114 -5.55 12.39 1.79
CA TRP A 114 -4.76 13.23 2.67
C TRP A 114 -4.12 12.43 3.80
N ARG A 115 -4.88 11.52 4.42
CA ARG A 115 -4.37 10.64 5.48
C ARG A 115 -3.23 9.75 5.00
N ALA A 116 -3.40 9.13 3.83
CA ALA A 116 -2.38 8.25 3.26
C ALA A 116 -1.06 9.00 3.00
N GLN A 117 -1.11 10.24 2.50
CA GLN A 117 0.08 11.09 2.37
C GLN A 117 0.68 11.48 3.72
N ALA A 118 -0.17 11.81 4.71
CA ALA A 118 0.28 12.14 6.06
C ALA A 118 0.99 10.94 6.70
N VAL A 119 0.45 9.72 6.57
CA VAL A 119 1.09 8.49 7.05
C VAL A 119 2.48 8.33 6.46
N GLN A 120 2.63 8.42 5.13
CA GLN A 120 3.93 8.25 4.48
C GLN A 120 4.97 9.26 4.98
N ARG A 121 4.56 10.53 5.21
CA ARG A 121 5.44 11.57 5.75
C ARG A 121 5.83 11.26 7.20
N ILE A 122 4.84 10.98 8.06
CA ILE A 122 5.08 10.70 9.48
C ILE A 122 5.96 9.45 9.66
N VAL A 123 5.77 8.42 8.84
CA VAL A 123 6.65 7.24 8.85
C VAL A 123 8.07 7.63 8.49
N ALA A 124 8.27 8.40 7.42
CA ALA A 124 9.60 8.84 7.01
C ALA A 124 10.32 9.62 8.13
N ASP A 125 9.60 10.54 8.79
CA ASP A 125 10.13 11.34 9.90
C ASP A 125 10.50 10.46 11.11
N LYS A 126 9.65 9.46 11.44
CA LYS A 126 9.88 8.55 12.58
C LYS A 126 11.06 7.61 12.35
N THR A 127 11.14 7.00 11.18
CA THR A 127 12.09 5.92 10.89
C THR A 127 13.45 6.41 10.37
N HIS A 128 13.56 7.71 10.07
CA HIS A 128 14.82 8.31 9.63
C HIS A 128 15.96 8.12 10.66
N ARG A 129 15.65 8.26 11.96
CA ARG A 129 16.63 8.10 13.04
C ARG A 129 17.18 6.68 13.15
N ASP A 130 16.35 5.70 12.77
CA ASP A 130 16.68 4.27 12.83
C ASP A 130 17.35 3.79 11.52
N GLY A 131 17.67 4.71 10.61
CA GLY A 131 18.31 4.41 9.33
C GLY A 131 17.41 3.72 8.30
N VAL A 132 16.10 3.56 8.59
CA VAL A 132 15.16 2.91 7.68
C VAL A 132 14.71 3.88 6.59
N ARG A 133 14.91 3.50 5.35
CA ARG A 133 14.57 4.34 4.18
C ARG A 133 13.12 4.15 3.74
N VAL A 134 12.46 5.23 3.36
CA VAL A 134 11.12 5.16 2.75
C VAL A 134 11.23 5.28 1.23
N ARG A 135 10.59 4.36 0.51
CA ARG A 135 10.53 4.32 -0.95
C ARG A 135 9.10 4.22 -1.44
N ARG A 136 8.89 4.59 -2.71
CA ARG A 136 7.57 4.53 -3.36
C ARG A 136 7.66 3.78 -4.67
N VAL A 137 6.62 3.00 -4.98
CA VAL A 137 6.48 2.25 -6.23
C VAL A 137 5.20 2.64 -6.95
N CYS A 138 5.07 2.27 -8.22
CA CYS A 138 3.87 2.52 -9.00
C CYS A 138 2.65 1.86 -8.36
N ALA A 139 1.59 2.65 -8.10
CA ALA A 139 0.35 2.17 -7.48
C ALA A 139 -0.61 1.48 -8.45
N TRP A 140 -0.37 1.59 -9.75
CA TRP A 140 -1.31 1.08 -10.75
C TRP A 140 -1.43 -0.44 -10.71
N ASN A 141 -2.65 -0.95 -10.53
CA ASN A 141 -2.99 -2.38 -10.51
C ASN A 141 -2.38 -3.22 -9.36
N THR A 142 -1.78 -2.64 -8.32
CA THR A 142 -1.24 -3.40 -7.18
C THR A 142 -2.29 -4.28 -6.51
N SER A 143 -3.49 -3.76 -6.30
CA SER A 143 -4.61 -4.47 -5.68
C SER A 143 -5.55 -5.17 -6.68
N LYS A 144 -5.32 -5.00 -8.00
CA LYS A 144 -6.09 -5.67 -9.04
C LYS A 144 -5.45 -6.96 -9.53
N LEU A 145 -4.14 -7.11 -9.34
CA LEU A 145 -3.40 -8.26 -9.81
C LEU A 145 -3.14 -9.23 -8.66
N ALA A 146 -3.39 -10.52 -8.93
CA ALA A 146 -3.01 -11.60 -8.05
C ALA A 146 -1.49 -11.67 -7.90
N PHE A 147 -0.99 -11.89 -6.68
CA PHE A 147 0.45 -11.95 -6.44
C PHE A 147 1.11 -13.16 -7.12
N ASP A 148 0.34 -14.23 -7.41
CA ASP A 148 0.82 -15.44 -8.08
C ASP A 148 0.97 -15.30 -9.61
N GLY A 149 0.64 -14.13 -10.16
CA GLY A 149 0.76 -13.84 -11.57
C GLY A 149 -0.39 -14.37 -12.44
N SER A 150 -1.44 -14.96 -11.85
CA SER A 150 -2.59 -15.53 -12.58
C SER A 150 -3.46 -14.47 -13.29
N GLY A 151 -3.26 -13.19 -12.99
CA GLY A 151 -3.97 -12.08 -13.64
C GLY A 151 -4.81 -11.24 -12.71
N GLU A 152 -5.90 -10.68 -13.20
CA GLU A 152 -6.79 -9.85 -12.37
C GLU A 152 -7.58 -10.71 -11.38
N VAL A 153 -7.75 -10.18 -10.16
CA VAL A 153 -8.49 -10.82 -9.08
C VAL A 153 -9.98 -10.46 -9.18
N GLU A 154 -10.85 -11.41 -8.86
CA GLU A 154 -12.27 -11.18 -8.64
C GLU A 154 -12.53 -10.88 -7.17
N ARG A 155 -13.10 -9.70 -6.87
CA ARG A 155 -13.42 -9.31 -5.49
C ARG A 155 -14.73 -9.92 -5.06
N ASP A 156 -14.76 -10.42 -3.83
CA ASP A 156 -15.98 -10.95 -3.21
C ASP A 156 -16.96 -9.78 -2.96
N GLU A 157 -18.21 -9.91 -3.43
CA GLU A 157 -19.24 -8.88 -3.30
C GLU A 157 -19.70 -8.68 -1.85
N HIS A 158 -19.66 -9.73 -1.03
CA HIS A 158 -20.06 -9.69 0.37
C HIS A 158 -18.89 -9.36 1.32
N ASN A 159 -17.67 -9.71 0.93
CA ASN A 159 -16.46 -9.45 1.72
C ASN A 159 -15.36 -8.81 0.86
N TYR A 160 -15.37 -7.50 0.74
CA TYR A 160 -14.40 -6.72 -0.06
C TYR A 160 -12.93 -6.90 0.35
N SER A 161 -12.66 -7.50 1.53
CA SER A 161 -11.30 -7.83 1.96
C SER A 161 -10.77 -9.11 1.32
N MET A 162 -11.66 -9.93 0.74
CA MET A 162 -11.31 -11.20 0.08
C MET A 162 -11.43 -11.08 -1.44
N CYS A 163 -10.59 -11.84 -2.12
CA CYS A 163 -10.65 -12.00 -3.58
C CYS A 163 -10.35 -13.44 -3.97
N THR A 164 -10.81 -13.81 -5.18
CA THR A 164 -10.53 -15.09 -5.81
C THR A 164 -9.60 -14.85 -6.99
N PHE A 165 -8.51 -15.61 -7.06
CA PHE A 165 -7.56 -15.60 -8.15
C PHE A 165 -8.08 -16.49 -9.29
N LYS A 166 -7.57 -16.33 -10.51
CA LYS A 166 -7.92 -17.19 -11.64
C LYS A 166 -7.58 -18.67 -11.41
N THR A 167 -6.65 -18.94 -10.49
CA THR A 167 -6.32 -20.30 -10.03
C THR A 167 -7.35 -20.91 -9.08
N GLY A 168 -8.43 -20.18 -8.73
CA GLY A 168 -9.43 -20.59 -7.75
C GLY A 168 -9.03 -20.31 -6.29
N LYS A 169 -7.83 -19.81 -6.03
CA LYS A 169 -7.32 -19.49 -4.69
C LYS A 169 -8.06 -18.27 -4.12
N ARG A 170 -8.66 -18.43 -2.95
CA ARG A 170 -9.20 -17.29 -2.16
C ARG A 170 -8.12 -16.69 -1.29
N TYR A 171 -7.98 -15.38 -1.33
CA TYR A 171 -6.93 -14.67 -0.59
C TYR A 171 -7.36 -13.27 -0.14
N HIS A 172 -6.64 -12.70 0.84
CA HIS A 172 -6.90 -11.34 1.32
C HIS A 172 -6.32 -10.31 0.32
N CYS A 173 -7.18 -9.42 -0.20
CA CYS A 173 -6.80 -8.45 -1.24
C CYS A 173 -5.63 -7.55 -0.82
N ASP A 174 -5.70 -6.99 0.39
CA ASP A 174 -4.69 -6.04 0.89
C ASP A 174 -3.33 -6.76 1.12
N LEU A 175 -3.34 -8.06 1.50
CA LEU A 175 -2.09 -8.84 1.60
C LEU A 175 -1.49 -9.06 0.22
N SER A 176 -2.31 -9.45 -0.78
CA SER A 176 -1.84 -9.58 -2.17
C SER A 176 -1.25 -8.26 -2.68
N ALA A 177 -1.91 -7.14 -2.40
CA ALA A 177 -1.42 -5.81 -2.75
C ALA A 177 -0.06 -5.50 -2.09
N SER A 178 0.09 -5.78 -0.79
CA SER A 178 1.33 -5.52 -0.06
C SER A 178 2.51 -6.34 -0.60
N TYR A 179 2.27 -7.58 -1.08
CA TYR A 179 3.30 -8.40 -1.73
C TYR A 179 3.72 -7.81 -3.07
N ASN A 180 2.76 -7.38 -3.89
CA ASN A 180 3.05 -6.74 -5.17
C ASN A 180 3.82 -5.42 -4.99
N ILE A 181 3.52 -4.64 -3.93
CA ILE A 181 4.25 -3.43 -3.58
C ILE A 181 5.72 -3.76 -3.26
N GLY A 182 5.96 -4.75 -2.41
CA GLY A 182 7.31 -5.20 -2.07
C GLY A 182 8.07 -5.73 -3.29
N ALA A 183 7.46 -6.59 -4.08
CA ALA A 183 8.04 -7.17 -5.29
C ALA A 183 8.45 -6.09 -6.30
N ARG A 184 7.61 -5.06 -6.53
CA ARG A 184 7.93 -3.94 -7.44
C ARG A 184 9.16 -3.15 -7.02
N TYR A 185 9.40 -3.04 -5.72
CA TYR A 185 10.62 -2.40 -5.23
C TYR A 185 11.85 -3.23 -5.62
N PHE A 186 11.87 -4.52 -5.31
CA PHE A 186 13.01 -5.38 -5.62
C PHE A 186 13.24 -5.52 -7.12
N ILE A 187 12.21 -5.74 -7.92
CA ILE A 187 12.32 -5.78 -9.39
C ILE A 187 12.99 -4.51 -9.91
N ARG A 188 12.55 -3.34 -9.45
CA ARG A 188 13.14 -2.06 -9.84
C ARG A 188 14.61 -1.94 -9.46
N GLU A 189 14.97 -2.33 -8.23
CA GLU A 189 16.35 -2.21 -7.76
C GLU A 189 17.28 -3.24 -8.47
N ILE A 190 16.80 -4.46 -8.70
CA ILE A 190 17.51 -5.48 -9.49
C ILE A 190 17.77 -4.95 -10.91
N LEU A 191 16.74 -4.51 -11.63
CA LEU A 191 16.90 -4.02 -13.00
C LEU A 191 17.80 -2.79 -13.10
N LYS A 192 17.89 -1.97 -12.05
CA LYS A 192 18.81 -0.84 -12.00
C LYS A 192 20.25 -1.24 -11.76
N SER A 193 20.50 -2.32 -11.05
CA SER A 193 21.86 -2.80 -10.74
C SER A 193 22.51 -3.54 -11.92
N LEU A 194 21.71 -4.01 -12.89
CA LEU A 194 22.19 -4.75 -14.04
C LEU A 194 22.79 -3.83 -15.12
N PRO A 195 23.91 -4.22 -15.76
CA PRO A 195 24.39 -3.59 -16.97
C PRO A 195 23.35 -3.66 -18.10
N ALA A 196 23.32 -2.69 -19.00
CA ALA A 196 22.29 -2.56 -20.04
C ALA A 196 22.11 -3.85 -20.88
N LYS A 197 23.19 -4.52 -21.28
CA LYS A 197 23.16 -5.76 -22.05
C LYS A 197 22.51 -6.92 -21.24
N ALA A 198 22.91 -7.09 -19.97
CA ALA A 198 22.34 -8.11 -19.10
C ALA A 198 20.85 -7.85 -18.81
N ARG A 199 20.49 -6.57 -18.61
CA ARG A 199 19.10 -6.16 -18.43
C ARG A 199 18.24 -6.52 -19.63
N LEU A 200 18.66 -6.24 -20.85
CA LEU A 200 17.91 -6.61 -22.07
C LEU A 200 17.72 -8.13 -22.17
N GLY A 201 18.75 -8.91 -21.84
CA GLY A 201 18.64 -10.37 -21.82
C GLY A 201 17.61 -10.89 -20.81
N ILE A 202 17.60 -10.33 -19.60
CA ILE A 202 16.61 -10.67 -18.55
C ILE A 202 15.20 -10.20 -18.94
N GLU A 203 15.06 -8.98 -19.48
CA GLU A 203 13.76 -8.46 -19.92
C GLU A 203 13.15 -9.30 -21.07
N ALA A 204 13.96 -9.92 -21.93
CA ALA A 204 13.51 -10.85 -22.95
C ALA A 204 12.99 -12.18 -22.35
N LYS A 205 13.63 -12.70 -21.29
CA LYS A 205 13.22 -13.94 -20.60
C LYS A 205 12.02 -13.74 -19.67
N VAL A 206 11.93 -12.58 -19.01
CA VAL A 206 10.83 -12.23 -18.08
C VAL A 206 10.17 -10.92 -18.54
N PRO A 207 9.36 -10.94 -19.63
CA PRO A 207 8.79 -9.71 -20.21
C PRO A 207 7.89 -8.92 -19.23
N GLN A 208 7.30 -9.60 -18.23
CA GLN A 208 6.46 -8.95 -17.22
C GLN A 208 7.22 -7.91 -16.39
N CYS A 209 8.54 -8.03 -16.24
CA CYS A 209 9.33 -7.08 -15.45
C CYS A 209 9.52 -5.71 -16.13
N THR A 210 9.26 -5.60 -17.44
CA THR A 210 9.42 -4.35 -18.22
C THR A 210 8.37 -3.31 -17.87
N LYS A 211 7.15 -3.72 -17.52
CA LYS A 211 6.00 -2.84 -17.24
C LYS A 211 5.75 -2.74 -15.74
N ARG A 212 6.10 -1.60 -15.15
CA ARG A 212 5.88 -1.32 -13.71
C ARG A 212 4.45 -1.55 -13.22
N THR A 213 3.46 -1.51 -14.11
CA THR A 213 2.03 -1.64 -13.79
C THR A 213 1.57 -3.09 -13.69
N THR A 214 2.33 -4.05 -14.21
CA THR A 214 1.98 -5.47 -14.28
C THR A 214 2.86 -6.36 -13.41
N CYS A 215 3.95 -5.82 -12.84
CA CYS A 215 4.80 -6.59 -11.94
C CYS A 215 4.06 -7.05 -10.68
N THR A 216 4.23 -8.33 -10.35
CA THR A 216 3.69 -9.03 -9.17
C THR A 216 4.81 -9.76 -8.42
N LEU A 217 4.49 -10.41 -7.29
CA LEU A 217 5.44 -11.26 -6.59
C LEU A 217 5.94 -12.41 -7.47
N SER A 218 5.06 -13.01 -8.28
CA SER A 218 5.46 -14.06 -9.24
C SER A 218 6.50 -13.56 -10.24
N THR A 219 6.40 -12.30 -10.69
CA THR A 219 7.41 -11.68 -11.57
C THR A 219 8.78 -11.59 -10.89
N LEU A 220 8.82 -11.25 -9.59
CA LEU A 220 10.08 -11.22 -8.82
C LEU A 220 10.70 -12.60 -8.68
N LEU A 221 9.89 -13.63 -8.40
CA LEU A 221 10.34 -15.01 -8.29
C LEU A 221 10.93 -15.51 -9.62
N SER A 222 10.26 -15.25 -10.74
CA SER A 222 10.78 -15.60 -12.07
C SER A 222 12.08 -14.87 -12.39
N LEU A 223 12.16 -13.58 -12.05
CA LEU A 223 13.37 -12.78 -12.24
C LEU A 223 14.56 -13.33 -11.44
N ASN A 224 14.36 -13.69 -10.18
CA ASN A 224 15.40 -14.28 -9.34
C ASN A 224 15.83 -15.66 -9.87
N ALA A 225 14.91 -16.49 -10.36
CA ALA A 225 15.24 -17.79 -10.95
C ALA A 225 16.17 -17.63 -12.17
N GLU A 226 15.90 -16.67 -13.04
CA GLU A 226 16.74 -16.39 -14.23
C GLU A 226 18.10 -15.77 -13.90
N LEU A 227 18.24 -15.11 -12.75
CA LEU A 227 19.53 -14.53 -12.32
C LEU A 227 20.47 -15.57 -11.70
N VAL A 228 19.94 -16.70 -11.23
CA VAL A 228 20.70 -17.80 -10.64
C VAL A 228 21.05 -18.88 -11.68
N ALA A 229 20.27 -18.96 -12.78
CA ALA A 229 20.51 -19.87 -13.90
C ALA A 229 21.66 -19.39 -14.79
#